data_949c4cc3d64203486b317d3f30ff6df4
#
_entry.id   949c4cc3d64203486b317d3f30ff6df4
#
_cell.length_a   1.000
_cell.length_b   1.000
_cell.length_c   1.000
_cell.angle_alpha   90.00
_cell.angle_beta   90.00
_cell.angle_gamma   90.00
#
_symmetry.space_group_name_H-M   'P 1'
#
loop_
_entity.id
_entity.type
_entity.pdbx_description
1 polymer ?
#
loop_
_entity_poly.entity_id
_entity_poly.type
_entity_poly.pdbx_seq_one_letter_code
_entity_poly.pdbx_strand_id
1 'polypeptide(L)'
;MSKVTELKMRLKRGEVYRRSDLLQWSNAVDRHVVMLVKDGTLQKLATGLYYYPNVSVFGDTPPEEAALVRSFLKDDYFLVTSPNDYNSLGVGTTQLYNKRVVYNHKRHGEFKLGGKTYTFMAKHRFPKKVTPEFLLVDLVNNLDKVAEDHEFVLKNVSTRLKTMDLKKLMRALKEYGSSRAKSLLTPLLQKLEVNHAN
;
A
#
# COMPACT_ATOMS: atom_id res chain seq x y z
N MET A 1 -37.12 -5.90 19.73
CA MET A 1 -35.81 -6.25 19.14
C MET A 1 -34.71 -5.51 19.91
N SER A 2 -33.58 -6.15 20.20
CA SER A 2 -32.52 -5.43 20.93
C SER A 2 -31.81 -4.43 20.02
N LYS A 3 -31.30 -3.32 20.59
CA LYS A 3 -30.58 -2.32 19.80
C LYS A 3 -29.29 -2.88 19.17
N VAL A 4 -28.69 -3.91 19.75
CA VAL A 4 -27.56 -4.64 19.14
C VAL A 4 -28.00 -5.41 17.91
N THR A 5 -29.19 -6.03 17.93
CA THR A 5 -29.76 -6.73 16.78
C THR A 5 -30.06 -5.73 15.64
N GLU A 6 -30.58 -4.57 15.97
CA GLU A 6 -30.82 -3.50 14.98
C GLU A 6 -29.50 -3.02 14.33
N LEU A 7 -28.47 -2.82 15.13
CA LEU A 7 -27.11 -2.49 14.62
C LEU A 7 -26.61 -3.62 13.69
N LYS A 8 -26.70 -4.87 14.12
CA LYS A 8 -26.24 -6.04 13.33
C LYS A 8 -26.94 -6.12 11.96
N MET A 9 -28.21 -5.79 11.88
CA MET A 9 -28.98 -5.77 10.62
C MET A 9 -28.56 -4.66 9.66
N ARG A 10 -27.88 -3.62 10.14
CA ARG A 10 -27.32 -2.54 9.31
C ARG A 10 -25.94 -2.88 8.73
N LEU A 11 -25.27 -3.84 9.33
CA LEU A 11 -23.94 -4.26 8.88
C LEU A 11 -24.03 -5.14 7.64
N LYS A 12 -23.07 -4.95 6.73
CA LYS A 12 -22.90 -5.78 5.53
C LYS A 12 -21.61 -6.58 5.63
N ARG A 13 -21.67 -7.86 5.26
CA ARG A 13 -20.48 -8.71 5.20
C ARG A 13 -19.48 -8.17 4.17
N GLY A 14 -18.18 -8.34 4.45
CA GLY A 14 -17.09 -7.84 3.63
C GLY A 14 -16.72 -6.37 3.86
N GLU A 15 -17.50 -5.65 4.69
CA GLU A 15 -17.28 -4.22 4.91
C GLU A 15 -16.45 -3.93 6.15
N VAL A 16 -15.62 -2.89 6.05
CA VAL A 16 -14.82 -2.34 7.14
C VAL A 16 -15.53 -1.11 7.70
N TYR A 17 -15.75 -1.10 9.01
CA TYR A 17 -16.45 -0.04 9.73
C TYR A 17 -15.53 0.66 10.71
N ARG A 18 -15.57 1.98 10.71
CA ARG A 18 -15.01 2.78 11.80
C ARG A 18 -16.04 2.91 12.91
N ARG A 19 -15.56 3.07 14.14
CA ARG A 19 -16.44 3.39 15.27
C ARG A 19 -17.35 4.58 14.97
N SER A 20 -16.80 5.61 14.30
CA SER A 20 -17.58 6.80 13.90
C SER A 20 -18.74 6.48 12.95
N ASP A 21 -18.57 5.50 12.07
CA ASP A 21 -19.59 5.12 11.09
C ASP A 21 -20.76 4.40 11.80
N LEU A 22 -20.48 3.68 12.89
CA LEU A 22 -21.46 2.95 13.67
C LEU A 22 -22.29 3.85 14.61
N LEU A 23 -21.77 5.05 14.94
CA LEU A 23 -22.48 6.01 15.80
C LEU A 23 -23.83 6.44 15.22
N GLN A 24 -23.97 6.49 13.88
CA GLN A 24 -25.23 6.83 13.23
C GLN A 24 -26.35 5.81 13.50
N TRP A 25 -26.00 4.59 13.93
CA TRP A 25 -26.95 3.50 14.17
C TRP A 25 -27.05 3.08 15.63
N SER A 26 -26.19 3.60 16.49
CA SER A 26 -26.15 3.20 17.89
C SER A 26 -25.63 4.29 18.82
N ASN A 27 -26.44 4.67 19.81
CA ASN A 27 -26.04 5.61 20.88
C ASN A 27 -25.11 4.96 21.92
N ALA A 28 -25.05 3.61 21.97
CA ALA A 28 -24.21 2.85 22.87
C ALA A 28 -23.18 2.02 22.08
N VAL A 29 -22.55 2.64 21.06
CA VAL A 29 -21.71 1.97 20.07
C VAL A 29 -20.59 1.13 20.71
N ASP A 30 -19.91 1.65 21.73
CA ASP A 30 -18.79 0.96 22.36
C ASP A 30 -19.22 -0.37 23.00
N ARG A 31 -20.34 -0.36 23.73
CA ARG A 31 -20.91 -1.57 24.31
C ARG A 31 -21.39 -2.56 23.25
N HIS A 32 -22.08 -2.07 22.21
CA HIS A 32 -22.59 -2.92 21.14
C HIS A 32 -21.47 -3.54 20.31
N VAL A 33 -20.43 -2.80 20.00
CA VAL A 33 -19.25 -3.32 19.29
C VAL A 33 -18.53 -4.40 20.10
N VAL A 34 -18.35 -4.19 21.41
CA VAL A 34 -17.75 -5.22 22.29
C VAL A 34 -18.58 -6.51 22.23
N MET A 35 -19.92 -6.41 22.26
CA MET A 35 -20.79 -7.58 22.14
C MET A 35 -20.65 -8.26 20.78
N LEU A 36 -20.64 -7.49 19.68
CA LEU A 36 -20.51 -8.02 18.32
C LEU A 36 -19.12 -8.61 18.04
N VAL A 37 -18.08 -8.13 18.69
CA VAL A 37 -16.75 -8.74 18.63
C VAL A 37 -16.72 -10.04 19.46
N LYS A 38 -17.36 -10.06 20.62
CA LYS A 38 -17.41 -11.25 21.48
C LYS A 38 -18.22 -12.38 20.88
N ASP A 39 -19.30 -12.10 20.15
CA ASP A 39 -20.13 -13.10 19.47
C ASP A 39 -19.59 -13.48 18.08
N GLY A 40 -18.43 -12.96 17.66
CA GLY A 40 -17.78 -13.25 16.40
C GLY A 40 -18.40 -12.57 15.17
N THR A 41 -19.40 -11.69 15.34
CA THR A 41 -19.99 -10.96 14.22
C THR A 41 -19.00 -9.96 13.63
N LEU A 42 -18.24 -9.28 14.49
CA LEU A 42 -17.21 -8.32 14.05
C LEU A 42 -15.82 -8.80 14.49
N GLN A 43 -14.84 -8.55 13.64
CA GLN A 43 -13.42 -8.68 13.96
C GLN A 43 -12.82 -7.28 14.21
N LYS A 44 -12.08 -7.11 15.30
CA LYS A 44 -11.35 -5.88 15.57
C LYS A 44 -10.04 -5.86 14.76
N LEU A 45 -9.90 -4.92 13.84
CA LEU A 45 -8.71 -4.79 13.00
C LEU A 45 -7.66 -3.85 13.61
N ALA A 46 -8.12 -2.80 14.29
CA ALA A 46 -7.34 -1.84 15.06
C ALA A 46 -8.27 -1.09 16.02
N THR A 47 -7.74 -0.17 16.82
CA THR A 47 -8.55 0.68 17.69
C THR A 47 -9.55 1.50 16.85
N GLY A 48 -10.83 1.29 17.11
CA GLY A 48 -11.93 1.98 16.40
C GLY A 48 -12.13 1.54 14.95
N LEU A 49 -11.55 0.40 14.54
CA LEU A 49 -11.71 -0.17 13.20
C LEU A 49 -12.13 -1.63 13.31
N TYR A 50 -13.22 -1.99 12.64
CA TYR A 50 -13.88 -3.28 12.73
C TYR A 50 -14.23 -3.82 11.35
N TYR A 51 -14.31 -5.12 11.23
CA TYR A 51 -14.63 -5.82 9.99
C TYR A 51 -15.74 -6.83 10.21
N TYR A 52 -16.72 -6.86 9.32
CA TYR A 52 -17.72 -7.91 9.28
C TYR A 52 -17.32 -8.95 8.22
N PRO A 53 -16.76 -10.11 8.63
CA PRO A 53 -16.17 -11.04 7.67
C PRO A 53 -17.18 -11.61 6.68
N ASN A 54 -16.74 -11.82 5.44
CA ASN A 54 -17.34 -12.81 4.57
C ASN A 54 -16.94 -14.20 5.03
N VAL A 55 -17.83 -15.16 4.86
CA VAL A 55 -17.60 -16.57 5.18
C VAL A 55 -17.36 -17.32 3.87
N SER A 56 -16.25 -18.05 3.81
CA SER A 56 -15.93 -18.98 2.72
C SER A 56 -15.98 -20.41 3.24
N VAL A 57 -15.78 -21.37 2.35
CA VAL A 57 -15.64 -22.80 2.72
C VAL A 57 -14.42 -23.05 3.64
N PHE A 58 -13.46 -22.13 3.67
CA PHE A 58 -12.27 -22.18 4.52
C PHE A 58 -12.38 -21.31 5.78
N GLY A 59 -13.55 -20.75 6.06
CA GLY A 59 -13.80 -19.86 7.19
C GLY A 59 -13.87 -18.38 6.78
N ASP A 60 -13.67 -17.50 7.75
CA ASP A 60 -13.72 -16.05 7.56
C ASP A 60 -12.62 -15.57 6.63
N THR A 61 -13.00 -14.75 5.62
CA THR A 61 -12.03 -14.13 4.73
C THR A 61 -11.52 -12.81 5.33
N PRO A 62 -10.25 -12.46 5.09
CA PRO A 62 -9.73 -11.14 5.48
C PRO A 62 -10.41 -10.03 4.69
N PRO A 63 -10.40 -8.78 5.19
CA PRO A 63 -10.89 -7.63 4.45
C PRO A 63 -10.05 -7.38 3.19
N GLU A 64 -10.67 -6.78 2.18
CA GLU A 64 -9.95 -6.25 1.03
C GLU A 64 -8.96 -5.19 1.50
N GLU A 65 -7.70 -5.28 1.04
CA GLU A 65 -6.59 -4.44 1.52
C GLU A 65 -6.84 -2.95 1.25
N ALA A 66 -7.38 -2.61 0.07
CA ALA A 66 -7.72 -1.24 -0.25
C ALA A 66 -8.86 -0.68 0.64
N ALA A 67 -9.88 -1.48 0.94
CA ALA A 67 -10.97 -1.09 1.83
C ALA A 67 -10.47 -0.86 3.26
N LEU A 68 -9.57 -1.72 3.74
CA LEU A 68 -8.94 -1.58 5.05
C LEU A 68 -8.14 -0.28 5.16
N VAL A 69 -7.25 -0.02 4.20
CA VAL A 69 -6.40 1.18 4.16
C VAL A 69 -7.24 2.44 4.03
N ARG A 70 -8.23 2.45 3.12
CA ARG A 70 -9.20 3.55 2.95
C ARG A 70 -9.88 3.90 4.26
N SER A 71 -10.42 2.90 4.93
CA SER A 71 -11.12 3.09 6.20
C SER A 71 -10.19 3.61 7.30
N PHE A 72 -8.94 3.15 7.33
CA PHE A 72 -7.96 3.61 8.31
C PHE A 72 -7.50 5.05 8.04
N LEU A 73 -7.23 5.41 6.79
CA LEU A 73 -6.79 6.76 6.39
C LEU A 73 -7.92 7.79 6.39
N LYS A 74 -9.17 7.36 6.21
CA LYS A 74 -10.31 8.24 5.87
C LYS A 74 -9.99 9.04 4.59
N ASP A 75 -9.47 8.35 3.59
CA ASP A 75 -9.00 8.93 2.33
C ASP A 75 -9.00 7.88 1.24
N ASP A 76 -9.36 8.30 0.02
CA ASP A 76 -9.32 7.46 -1.18
C ASP A 76 -8.01 7.62 -1.96
N TYR A 77 -7.21 8.62 -1.63
CA TYR A 77 -5.95 8.89 -2.31
C TYR A 77 -4.78 8.27 -1.56
N PHE A 78 -4.43 7.07 -1.94
CA PHE A 78 -3.29 6.31 -1.42
C PHE A 78 -2.81 5.30 -2.47
N LEU A 79 -1.59 4.81 -2.30
CA LEU A 79 -1.03 3.71 -3.07
C LEU A 79 -0.51 2.64 -2.11
N VAL A 80 -1.02 1.42 -2.24
CA VAL A 80 -0.46 0.24 -1.55
C VAL A 80 0.55 -0.42 -2.46
N THR A 81 1.73 -0.71 -1.93
CA THR A 81 2.83 -1.39 -2.62
C THR A 81 3.60 -2.28 -1.64
N SER A 82 4.52 -3.06 -2.15
CA SER A 82 5.41 -3.92 -1.36
C SER A 82 6.82 -3.88 -1.95
N PRO A 83 7.88 -4.04 -1.17
CA PRO A 83 9.21 -4.27 -1.74
C PRO A 83 9.28 -5.48 -2.67
N ASN A 84 8.34 -6.45 -2.52
CA ASN A 84 8.23 -7.60 -3.42
C ASN A 84 7.84 -7.19 -4.85
N ASP A 85 7.19 -6.03 -5.03
CA ASP A 85 6.81 -5.55 -6.35
C ASP A 85 8.03 -5.24 -7.22
N TYR A 86 9.18 -4.91 -6.59
CA TYR A 86 10.45 -4.70 -7.30
C TYR A 86 10.96 -5.95 -8.00
N ASN A 87 10.58 -7.15 -7.53
CA ASN A 87 10.99 -8.41 -8.14
C ASN A 87 10.51 -8.53 -9.60
N SER A 88 9.38 -7.87 -9.92
CA SER A 88 8.83 -7.81 -11.29
C SER A 88 9.72 -7.03 -12.27
N LEU A 89 10.65 -6.22 -11.78
CA LEU A 89 11.59 -5.47 -12.62
C LEU A 89 12.69 -6.35 -13.23
N GLY A 90 12.98 -7.50 -12.62
CA GLY A 90 14.08 -8.39 -13.07
C GLY A 90 15.47 -7.80 -12.88
N VAL A 91 15.65 -6.96 -11.86
CA VAL A 91 16.93 -6.26 -11.59
C VAL A 91 17.74 -6.89 -10.46
N GLY A 92 17.46 -8.16 -10.13
CA GLY A 92 18.17 -8.91 -9.10
C GLY A 92 17.58 -8.77 -7.70
N THR A 93 16.44 -8.12 -7.56
CA THR A 93 15.64 -8.14 -6.33
C THR A 93 14.84 -9.44 -6.29
N THR A 94 15.12 -10.31 -5.32
CA THR A 94 14.49 -11.64 -5.19
C THR A 94 14.01 -11.93 -3.78
N GLN A 95 14.37 -11.11 -2.80
CA GLN A 95 13.95 -11.26 -1.42
C GLN A 95 12.43 -11.13 -1.29
N LEU A 96 11.86 -11.91 -0.37
CA LEU A 96 10.45 -11.83 -0.01
C LEU A 96 10.32 -11.08 1.32
N TYR A 97 9.61 -9.97 1.26
CA TYR A 97 9.37 -9.11 2.40
C TYR A 97 7.93 -9.27 2.89
N ASN A 98 7.74 -9.47 4.17
CA ASN A 98 6.41 -9.44 4.78
C ASN A 98 6.02 -8.01 5.18
N LYS A 99 6.19 -7.07 4.25
CA LYS A 99 5.91 -5.65 4.48
C LYS A 99 4.95 -5.11 3.43
N ARG A 100 4.03 -4.26 3.88
CA ARG A 100 3.19 -3.43 3.03
C ARG A 100 3.56 -1.98 3.24
N VAL A 101 3.74 -1.25 2.17
CA VAL A 101 4.00 0.19 2.18
C VAL A 101 2.78 0.92 1.64
N VAL A 102 2.34 1.96 2.34
CA VAL A 102 1.19 2.77 1.94
C VAL A 102 1.64 4.22 1.78
N TYR A 103 1.80 4.66 0.53
CA TYR A 103 2.02 6.08 0.24
C TYR A 103 0.70 6.83 0.37
N ASN A 104 0.70 7.93 1.10
CA ASN A 104 -0.48 8.71 1.41
C ASN A 104 -0.09 10.15 1.81
N HIS A 105 -1.08 11.03 2.04
CA HIS A 105 -0.84 12.42 2.44
C HIS A 105 -1.02 12.71 3.93
N LYS A 106 -1.48 11.71 4.73
CA LYS A 106 -1.99 11.98 6.08
C LYS A 106 -1.19 11.35 7.20
N ARG A 107 -0.65 10.14 6.99
CA ARG A 107 -0.03 9.35 8.07
C ARG A 107 1.37 8.90 7.72
N HIS A 108 2.21 8.87 8.75
CA HIS A 108 3.57 8.33 8.68
C HIS A 108 3.80 7.40 9.88
N GLY A 109 4.54 6.30 9.67
CA GLY A 109 4.87 5.33 10.71
C GLY A 109 4.30 3.94 10.46
N GLU A 110 4.56 3.03 11.37
CA GLU A 110 4.10 1.64 11.31
C GLU A 110 2.80 1.45 12.09
N PHE A 111 1.85 0.74 11.49
CA PHE A 111 0.55 0.42 12.10
C PHE A 111 0.19 -1.04 11.85
N LYS A 112 -0.36 -1.68 12.88
CA LYS A 112 -0.92 -3.04 12.78
C LYS A 112 -2.40 -2.95 12.43
N LEU A 113 -2.77 -3.49 11.28
CA LEU A 113 -4.16 -3.54 10.81
C LEU A 113 -4.51 -4.97 10.42
N GLY A 114 -5.51 -5.56 11.08
CA GLY A 114 -5.95 -6.92 10.80
C GLY A 114 -4.84 -7.98 10.92
N GLY A 115 -3.93 -7.82 11.88
CA GLY A 115 -2.80 -8.73 12.09
C GLY A 115 -1.59 -8.51 11.20
N LYS A 116 -1.68 -7.66 10.15
CA LYS A 116 -0.56 -7.32 9.26
C LYS A 116 0.05 -5.97 9.63
N THR A 117 1.36 -5.83 9.41
CA THR A 117 2.07 -4.57 9.63
C THR A 117 2.13 -3.78 8.32
N TYR A 118 1.73 -2.53 8.38
CA TYR A 118 1.76 -1.55 7.30
C TYR A 118 2.70 -0.41 7.66
N THR A 119 3.60 -0.05 6.76
CA THR A 119 4.42 1.16 6.86
C THR A 119 3.75 2.26 6.04
N PHE A 120 3.13 3.21 6.71
CA PHE A 120 2.55 4.39 6.08
C PHE A 120 3.64 5.43 5.86
N MET A 121 3.71 5.95 4.66
CA MET A 121 4.68 6.97 4.26
C MET A 121 3.95 8.19 3.69
N ALA A 122 3.97 9.28 4.45
CA ALA A 122 3.47 10.56 3.97
C ALA A 122 4.38 11.08 2.85
N LYS A 123 3.85 11.20 1.64
CA LYS A 123 4.54 11.72 0.46
C LYS A 123 3.65 12.72 -0.27
N HIS A 124 4.23 13.79 -0.78
CA HIS A 124 3.49 14.79 -1.57
C HIS A 124 3.05 14.27 -2.94
N ARG A 125 3.79 13.33 -3.53
CA ARG A 125 3.53 12.79 -4.87
C ARG A 125 3.76 11.30 -4.92
N PHE A 126 2.80 10.59 -5.45
CA PHE A 126 2.84 9.17 -5.80
C PHE A 126 1.76 8.89 -6.86
N PRO A 127 1.89 7.86 -7.70
CA PRO A 127 0.90 7.54 -8.72
C PRO A 127 -0.34 6.88 -8.09
N LYS A 128 -1.45 6.93 -8.81
CA LYS A 128 -2.69 6.21 -8.42
C LYS A 128 -2.56 4.69 -8.56
N LYS A 129 -1.66 4.23 -9.43
CA LYS A 129 -1.40 2.81 -9.70
C LYS A 129 0.09 2.57 -9.82
N VAL A 130 0.52 1.40 -9.40
CA VAL A 130 1.88 0.93 -9.59
C VAL A 130 2.13 0.72 -11.08
N THR A 131 3.24 1.28 -11.59
CA THR A 131 3.74 1.05 -12.95
C THR A 131 5.21 0.62 -12.88
N PRO A 132 5.74 -0.08 -13.90
CA PRO A 132 7.15 -0.48 -13.92
C PRO A 132 8.11 0.71 -13.80
N GLU A 133 7.78 1.84 -14.41
CA GLU A 133 8.61 3.05 -14.37
C GLU A 133 8.62 3.66 -12.96
N PHE A 134 7.45 3.69 -12.30
CA PHE A 134 7.37 4.12 -10.91
C PHE A 134 8.16 3.16 -10.00
N LEU A 135 7.98 1.85 -10.15
CA LEU A 135 8.68 0.86 -9.34
C LEU A 135 10.20 0.99 -9.45
N LEU A 136 10.72 1.23 -10.66
CA LEU A 136 12.16 1.40 -10.85
C LEU A 136 12.68 2.64 -10.14
N VAL A 137 11.99 3.76 -10.26
CA VAL A 137 12.33 4.99 -9.54
C VAL A 137 12.20 4.81 -8.04
N ASP A 138 11.14 4.13 -7.59
CA ASP A 138 10.88 3.87 -6.16
C ASP A 138 11.90 2.90 -5.56
N LEU A 139 12.34 1.89 -6.30
CA LEU A 139 13.45 1.02 -5.92
C LEU A 139 14.73 1.83 -5.66
N VAL A 140 15.11 2.70 -6.59
CA VAL A 140 16.32 3.53 -6.43
C VAL A 140 16.17 4.54 -5.28
N ASN A 141 14.96 5.07 -5.05
CA ASN A 141 14.66 5.91 -3.89
C ASN A 141 14.87 5.17 -2.55
N ASN A 142 14.58 3.87 -2.52
CA ASN A 142 14.57 3.04 -1.31
C ASN A 142 15.68 1.96 -1.33
N LEU A 143 16.72 2.14 -2.13
CA LEU A 143 17.76 1.13 -2.32
C LEU A 143 18.44 0.69 -1.01
N ASP A 144 18.56 1.60 -0.06
CA ASP A 144 19.07 1.35 1.29
C ASP A 144 18.15 0.48 2.19
N LYS A 145 16.91 0.24 1.75
CA LYS A 145 15.93 -0.56 2.49
C LYS A 145 15.74 -1.96 1.93
N VAL A 146 16.37 -2.27 0.79
CA VAL A 146 16.40 -3.61 0.23
C VAL A 146 17.66 -4.34 0.71
N ALA A 147 17.55 -5.67 0.86
CA ALA A 147 18.62 -6.48 1.42
C ALA A 147 19.68 -6.91 0.39
N GLU A 148 19.38 -6.70 -0.89
CA GLU A 148 20.23 -7.09 -2.01
C GLU A 148 21.48 -6.20 -2.13
N ASP A 149 22.51 -6.71 -2.81
CA ASP A 149 23.70 -5.93 -3.17
C ASP A 149 23.33 -4.74 -4.07
N HIS A 150 23.60 -3.54 -3.58
CA HIS A 150 23.18 -2.30 -4.23
C HIS A 150 23.89 -2.06 -5.56
N GLU A 151 25.18 -2.43 -5.66
CA GLU A 151 25.95 -2.24 -6.91
C GLU A 151 25.43 -3.18 -7.98
N PHE A 152 25.17 -4.43 -7.61
CA PHE A 152 24.57 -5.42 -8.50
C PHE A 152 23.20 -4.97 -8.99
N VAL A 153 22.33 -4.51 -8.11
CA VAL A 153 21.00 -3.99 -8.47
C VAL A 153 21.11 -2.80 -9.41
N LEU A 154 21.97 -1.81 -9.13
CA LEU A 154 22.16 -0.64 -9.97
C LEU A 154 22.72 -0.97 -11.36
N LYS A 155 23.62 -1.95 -11.45
CA LYS A 155 24.11 -2.45 -12.74
C LYS A 155 22.96 -3.04 -13.57
N ASN A 156 22.10 -3.84 -12.96
CA ASN A 156 20.94 -4.44 -13.63
C ASN A 156 19.89 -3.39 -13.97
N VAL A 157 19.68 -2.38 -13.12
CA VAL A 157 18.83 -1.21 -13.43
C VAL A 157 19.30 -0.55 -14.72
N SER A 158 20.60 -0.30 -14.88
CA SER A 158 21.17 0.28 -16.11
C SER A 158 20.84 -0.52 -17.38
N THR A 159 20.81 -1.84 -17.25
CA THR A 159 20.41 -2.74 -18.36
C THR A 159 18.90 -2.68 -18.60
N ARG A 160 18.10 -2.68 -17.53
CA ARG A 160 16.65 -2.64 -17.61
C ARG A 160 16.12 -1.36 -18.24
N LEU A 161 16.77 -0.22 -17.98
CA LEU A 161 16.42 1.08 -18.58
C LEU A 161 16.33 1.02 -20.11
N LYS A 162 17.18 0.23 -20.77
CA LYS A 162 17.22 0.10 -22.24
C LYS A 162 15.95 -0.52 -22.84
N THR A 163 15.17 -1.23 -22.04
CA THR A 163 13.97 -1.95 -22.47
C THR A 163 12.66 -1.27 -22.03
N MET A 164 12.76 -0.13 -21.34
CA MET A 164 11.62 0.60 -20.82
C MET A 164 11.28 1.81 -21.71
N ASP A 165 10.05 2.29 -21.58
CA ASP A 165 9.63 3.53 -22.22
C ASP A 165 10.33 4.73 -21.55
N LEU A 166 11.31 5.29 -22.27
CA LEU A 166 12.16 6.38 -21.77
C LEU A 166 11.34 7.63 -21.40
N LYS A 167 10.30 7.97 -22.18
CA LYS A 167 9.46 9.14 -21.91
C LYS A 167 8.69 8.99 -20.62
N LYS A 168 8.09 7.81 -20.41
CA LYS A 168 7.37 7.51 -19.14
C LYS A 168 8.32 7.46 -17.95
N LEU A 169 9.50 6.87 -18.15
CA LEU A 169 10.50 6.77 -17.09
C LEU A 169 11.06 8.14 -16.68
N MET A 170 11.35 9.02 -17.65
CA MET A 170 11.77 10.41 -17.35
C MET A 170 10.69 11.18 -16.60
N ARG A 171 9.43 11.00 -16.99
CA ARG A 171 8.30 11.58 -16.27
C ARG A 171 8.22 11.04 -14.84
N ALA A 172 8.31 9.72 -14.67
CA ALA A 172 8.29 9.11 -13.33
C ALA A 172 9.45 9.61 -12.47
N LEU A 173 10.67 9.72 -13.03
CA LEU A 173 11.84 10.25 -12.33
C LEU A 173 11.65 11.72 -11.93
N LYS A 174 11.09 12.53 -12.81
CA LYS A 174 10.80 13.95 -12.51
C LYS A 174 9.78 14.09 -11.38
N GLU A 175 8.71 13.30 -11.41
CA GLU A 175 7.58 13.40 -10.49
C GLU A 175 7.86 12.74 -9.13
N TYR A 176 8.52 11.56 -9.11
CA TYR A 176 8.64 10.70 -7.93
C TYR A 176 10.08 10.47 -7.46
N GLY A 177 11.08 10.86 -8.26
CA GLY A 177 12.49 10.65 -7.94
C GLY A 177 12.97 11.56 -6.79
N SER A 178 13.65 10.94 -5.81
CA SER A 178 14.45 11.66 -4.82
C SER A 178 15.69 12.29 -5.46
N SER A 179 16.38 13.16 -4.73
CA SER A 179 17.66 13.73 -5.19
C SER A 179 18.66 12.63 -5.56
N ARG A 180 18.73 11.55 -4.76
CA ARG A 180 19.58 10.38 -5.04
C ARG A 180 19.18 9.69 -6.34
N ALA A 181 17.91 9.37 -6.51
CA ALA A 181 17.44 8.72 -7.74
C ALA A 181 17.68 9.58 -8.97
N LYS A 182 17.45 10.88 -8.89
CA LYS A 182 17.73 11.82 -9.97
C LYS A 182 19.21 11.88 -10.32
N SER A 183 20.09 11.96 -9.31
CA SER A 183 21.54 11.95 -9.52
C SER A 183 22.04 10.67 -10.20
N LEU A 184 21.48 9.51 -9.85
CA LEU A 184 21.89 8.21 -10.41
C LEU A 184 21.29 7.94 -11.79
N LEU A 185 20.01 8.23 -11.99
CA LEU A 185 19.29 7.83 -13.21
C LEU A 185 19.37 8.87 -14.34
N THR A 186 19.47 10.17 -14.05
CA THR A 186 19.50 11.21 -15.10
C THR A 186 20.64 11.02 -16.10
N PRO A 187 21.91 10.78 -15.68
CA PRO A 187 23.00 10.59 -16.63
C PRO A 187 22.81 9.34 -17.51
N LEU A 188 22.20 8.28 -16.95
CA LEU A 188 21.93 7.04 -17.70
C LEU A 188 20.85 7.25 -18.75
N LEU A 189 19.79 7.97 -18.42
CA LEU A 189 18.68 8.28 -19.33
C LEU A 189 19.14 9.21 -20.46
N GLN A 190 19.94 10.23 -20.17
CA GLN A 190 20.49 11.12 -21.21
C GLN A 190 21.36 10.36 -22.22
N LYS A 191 22.19 9.42 -21.77
CA LYS A 191 22.98 8.57 -22.69
C LYS A 191 22.09 7.72 -23.60
N LEU A 192 20.98 7.21 -23.08
CA LEU A 192 20.03 6.41 -23.86
C LEU A 192 19.26 7.25 -24.90
N GLU A 193 18.89 8.49 -24.54
CA GLU A 193 18.25 9.42 -25.51
C GLU A 193 19.16 9.72 -26.70
N VAL A 194 20.44 10.01 -26.45
CA VAL A 194 21.40 10.29 -27.54
C VAL A 194 21.57 9.07 -28.45
N ASN A 195 21.60 7.85 -27.90
CA ASN A 195 21.75 6.63 -28.67
C ASN A 195 20.49 6.24 -29.47
N HIS A 196 19.32 6.76 -29.12
CA HIS A 196 18.08 6.55 -29.88
C HIS A 196 17.82 7.63 -30.93
N ALA A 197 18.56 8.76 -30.89
CA ALA A 197 18.45 9.87 -31.83
C ALA A 197 19.42 9.72 -33.03
N ASN A 198 20.38 8.81 -32.94
CA ASN A 198 21.32 8.42 -34.00
C ASN A 198 20.91 7.09 -34.66
#